data_3c95e734c70f238e5d8c918b97d6ac6f
#
_entry.id   3c95e734c70f238e5d8c918b97d6ac6f
#
_cell.length_a   1.000
_cell.length_b   1.000
_cell.length_c   1.000
_cell.angle_alpha   90.00
_cell.angle_beta   90.00
_cell.angle_gamma   90.00
#
_symmetry.space_group_name_H-M   'P 1'
#
loop_
_entity.id
_entity.type
_entity.pdbx_description
1 polymer ?
#
loop_
_entity_poly.entity_id
_entity_poly.type
_entity_poly.pdbx_seq_one_letter_code
_entity_poly.pdbx_strand_id
1 'polypeptide(L)'
;MKKILFLVLFALLTSQLCAQRRTAELIGIVDFNALVLMHPAMVDYVPSEKSFRVTLNQVQASQQAHKKSEVQSQISALKSQNNAVQARLIDLRRQYERDVQSLSADYTKKITNVIATATIAYETQDYNLKTELREKKYQREAEMLSKQLAGGIEAVANLERFVSKEGYTSYEDTLKRFALIVNEVKQACMFVAEKHGMSVVMNSSSDRLAKSLLKQQDSNLNPEFSYRSILFSQYVPPHENHPQFKNAVNDYYSNIVDNTRIWLQFENEIINDFYSVLPRGSIISGGSNITSEVLALIFKQHKINENVSKAITDMFLNY
;
A
#
# COMPACT_ATOMS: atom_id res chain seq x y z
N MET A 1 17.20 -65.30 30.63
CA MET A 1 17.13 -64.77 29.30
C MET A 1 15.75 -64.14 28.96
N LYS A 2 14.60 -64.75 29.20
CA LYS A 2 13.27 -64.23 28.90
C LYS A 2 12.93 -62.85 29.53
N LYS A 3 13.40 -62.59 30.79
CA LYS A 3 13.15 -61.30 31.48
C LYS A 3 13.94 -60.12 30.90
N ILE A 4 15.12 -60.39 30.37
CA ILE A 4 15.96 -59.30 29.75
C ILE A 4 15.38 -58.93 28.38
N LEU A 5 14.89 -59.93 27.64
CA LEU A 5 14.23 -59.68 26.35
C LEU A 5 12.98 -58.80 26.48
N PHE A 6 12.20 -59.00 27.56
CA PHE A 6 10.98 -58.21 27.82
C PHE A 6 11.31 -56.75 28.20
N LEU A 7 12.39 -56.53 28.96
CA LEU A 7 12.86 -55.20 29.33
C LEU A 7 13.38 -54.41 28.10
N VAL A 8 14.12 -55.07 27.21
CA VAL A 8 14.58 -54.44 25.98
C VAL A 8 13.44 -54.12 25.03
N LEU A 9 12.45 -55.01 24.91
CA LEU A 9 11.26 -54.78 24.10
C LEU A 9 10.38 -53.62 24.65
N PHE A 10 10.27 -53.53 25.97
CA PHE A 10 9.55 -52.44 26.64
C PHE A 10 10.28 -51.10 26.51
N ALA A 11 11.60 -51.08 26.58
CA ALA A 11 12.42 -49.88 26.35
C ALA A 11 12.36 -49.40 24.89
N LEU A 12 12.30 -50.32 23.91
CA LEU A 12 12.10 -50.00 22.51
C LEU A 12 10.69 -49.47 22.21
N LEU A 13 9.66 -50.03 22.84
CA LEU A 13 8.28 -49.54 22.70
C LEU A 13 8.09 -48.16 23.34
N THR A 14 8.70 -47.89 24.50
CA THR A 14 8.62 -46.57 25.13
C THR A 14 9.43 -45.51 24.38
N SER A 15 10.56 -45.89 23.75
CA SER A 15 11.32 -44.98 22.90
C SER A 15 10.57 -44.62 21.59
N GLN A 16 9.81 -45.55 21.01
CA GLN A 16 8.96 -45.26 19.86
C GLN A 16 7.73 -44.41 20.22
N LEU A 17 7.14 -44.58 21.41
CA LEU A 17 6.07 -43.75 21.92
C LEU A 17 6.53 -42.32 22.24
N CYS A 18 7.79 -42.14 22.69
CA CYS A 18 8.38 -40.81 22.84
C CYS A 18 8.74 -40.14 21.50
N ALA A 19 9.15 -40.93 20.49
CA ALA A 19 9.44 -40.40 19.15
C ALA A 19 8.18 -40.04 18.34
N GLN A 20 7.02 -40.59 18.73
CA GLN A 20 5.73 -40.26 18.11
C GLN A 20 4.97 -39.11 18.79
N ARG A 21 5.56 -38.40 19.75
CA ARG A 21 5.14 -37.00 19.94
C ARG A 21 5.58 -36.23 18.69
N ARG A 22 4.84 -36.41 17.58
CA ARG A 22 4.70 -35.37 16.59
C ARG A 22 4.33 -34.14 17.40
N THR A 23 5.31 -33.28 17.64
CA THR A 23 5.03 -31.92 18.05
C THR A 23 4.01 -31.42 17.02
N ALA A 24 2.76 -31.27 17.44
CA ALA A 24 1.77 -30.63 16.60
C ALA A 24 2.48 -29.39 16.14
N GLU A 25 2.70 -29.25 14.83
CA GLU A 25 3.34 -28.06 14.28
C GLU A 25 2.50 -26.89 14.76
N LEU A 26 3.04 -26.15 15.73
CA LEU A 26 2.36 -24.99 16.26
C LEU A 26 2.34 -23.96 15.15
N ILE A 27 1.15 -23.54 14.77
CA ILE A 27 0.94 -22.46 13.81
C ILE A 27 0.82 -21.17 14.61
N GLY A 28 1.70 -20.22 14.31
CA GLY A 28 1.62 -18.87 14.82
C GLY A 28 0.62 -18.04 14.00
N ILE A 29 -0.14 -17.18 14.66
CA ILE A 29 -1.04 -16.23 14.03
C ILE A 29 -0.62 -14.84 14.44
N VAL A 30 -0.54 -13.92 13.47
CA VAL A 30 -0.24 -12.51 13.73
C VAL A 30 -1.22 -11.59 12.98
N ASP A 31 -1.62 -10.52 13.61
CA ASP A 31 -2.21 -9.38 12.90
C ASP A 31 -1.07 -8.54 12.31
N PHE A 32 -0.65 -8.92 11.10
CA PHE A 32 0.52 -8.34 10.45
C PHE A 32 0.34 -6.86 10.16
N ASN A 33 -0.85 -6.43 9.75
CA ASN A 33 -1.13 -5.03 9.47
C ASN A 33 -1.03 -4.20 10.76
N ALA A 34 -1.58 -4.70 11.87
CA ALA A 34 -1.45 -4.02 13.16
C ALA A 34 0.01 -3.91 13.57
N LEU A 35 0.82 -4.96 13.41
CA LEU A 35 2.25 -4.91 13.72
C LEU A 35 2.98 -3.84 12.90
N VAL A 36 2.68 -3.73 11.60
CA VAL A 36 3.26 -2.71 10.72
C VAL A 36 2.83 -1.31 11.16
N LEU A 37 1.55 -1.09 11.42
CA LEU A 37 1.02 0.21 11.85
C LEU A 37 1.54 0.62 13.24
N MET A 38 1.72 -0.34 14.13
CA MET A 38 2.25 -0.13 15.48
C MET A 38 3.79 -0.13 15.52
N HIS A 39 4.47 -0.27 14.39
CA HIS A 39 5.92 -0.18 14.32
C HIS A 39 6.40 1.24 14.70
N PRO A 40 7.40 1.41 15.61
CA PRO A 40 7.84 2.73 16.05
C PRO A 40 8.26 3.69 14.94
N ALA A 41 8.77 3.18 13.80
CA ALA A 41 9.10 4.02 12.65
C ALA A 41 7.88 4.69 11.99
N MET A 42 6.65 4.23 12.30
CA MET A 42 5.41 4.86 11.81
C MET A 42 5.07 6.17 12.53
N VAL A 43 5.80 6.56 13.59
CA VAL A 43 5.58 7.82 14.32
C VAL A 43 5.69 9.07 13.46
N ASP A 44 6.48 8.99 12.40
CA ASP A 44 6.66 10.10 11.46
C ASP A 44 5.70 10.01 10.26
N TYR A 45 4.90 8.96 10.15
CA TYR A 45 3.93 8.82 9.06
C TYR A 45 2.73 9.73 9.27
N VAL A 46 2.35 10.45 8.23
CA VAL A 46 1.22 11.37 8.21
C VAL A 46 0.19 10.87 7.20
N PRO A 47 -0.95 10.29 7.65
CA PRO A 47 -1.94 9.71 6.76
C PRO A 47 -2.48 10.70 5.72
N SER A 48 -2.79 11.94 6.10
CA SER A 48 -3.27 12.98 5.18
C SER A 48 -2.29 13.34 4.06
N GLU A 49 -0.99 13.15 4.30
CA GLU A 49 0.08 13.41 3.34
C GLU A 49 0.57 12.14 2.63
N LYS A 50 0.14 10.97 3.10
CA LYS A 50 0.56 9.64 2.63
C LYS A 50 2.08 9.48 2.56
N SER A 51 2.79 10.07 3.52
CA SER A 51 4.25 10.19 3.53
C SER A 51 4.80 10.35 4.95
N PHE A 52 6.12 10.13 5.11
CA PHE A 52 6.80 10.33 6.38
C PHE A 52 7.36 11.75 6.49
N ARG A 53 7.27 12.36 7.67
CA ARG A 53 7.99 13.60 7.98
C ARG A 53 9.49 13.36 7.97
N VAL A 54 10.23 14.35 7.45
CA VAL A 54 11.70 14.33 7.40
C VAL A 54 12.23 15.62 7.99
N THR A 55 13.09 15.51 9.00
CA THR A 55 13.86 16.65 9.50
C THR A 55 15.14 16.75 8.71
N LEU A 56 15.24 17.74 7.82
CA LEU A 56 16.42 17.98 6.99
C LEU A 56 17.34 19.00 7.67
N ASN A 57 18.66 18.77 7.58
CA ASN A 57 19.60 19.83 7.86
C ASN A 57 19.65 20.83 6.68
N GLN A 58 20.25 22.03 6.88
CA GLN A 58 20.25 23.09 5.86
C GLN A 58 20.86 22.64 4.51
N VAL A 59 21.90 21.81 4.53
CA VAL A 59 22.56 21.32 3.31
C VAL A 59 21.63 20.34 2.57
N GLN A 60 21.01 19.43 3.29
CA GLN A 60 20.04 18.48 2.70
C GLN A 60 18.82 19.22 2.16
N ALA A 61 18.31 20.23 2.87
CA ALA A 61 17.18 21.04 2.43
C ALA A 61 17.49 21.79 1.12
N SER A 62 18.68 22.40 1.00
CA SER A 62 19.08 23.11 -0.24
C SER A 62 19.27 22.16 -1.43
N GLN A 63 19.89 21.00 -1.22
CA GLN A 63 20.04 19.96 -2.26
C GLN A 63 18.68 19.41 -2.72
N GLN A 64 17.77 19.17 -1.78
CA GLN A 64 16.43 18.71 -2.09
C GLN A 64 15.63 19.77 -2.86
N ALA A 65 15.74 21.04 -2.49
CA ALA A 65 15.09 22.15 -3.18
C ALA A 65 15.58 22.28 -4.62
N HIS A 66 16.90 22.17 -4.86
CA HIS A 66 17.46 22.21 -6.21
C HIS A 66 16.97 21.05 -7.07
N LYS A 67 17.05 19.82 -6.55
CA LYS A 67 16.56 18.62 -7.24
C LYS A 67 15.06 18.70 -7.54
N LYS A 68 14.26 19.22 -6.59
CA LYS A 68 12.82 19.45 -6.77
C LYS A 68 12.55 20.45 -7.91
N SER A 69 13.28 21.57 -7.95
CA SER A 69 13.14 22.57 -9.01
C SER A 69 13.45 22.00 -10.40
N GLU A 70 14.50 21.19 -10.51
CA GLU A 70 14.88 20.52 -11.76
C GLU A 70 13.80 19.55 -12.22
N VAL A 71 13.34 18.65 -11.35
CA VAL A 71 12.28 17.70 -11.67
C VAL A 71 10.95 18.41 -12.00
N GLN A 72 10.62 19.49 -11.28
CA GLN A 72 9.44 20.29 -11.57
C GLN A 72 9.50 20.95 -12.95
N SER A 73 10.68 21.39 -13.38
CA SER A 73 10.89 21.94 -14.75
C SER A 73 10.66 20.84 -15.81
N GLN A 74 11.17 19.62 -15.58
CA GLN A 74 10.96 18.48 -16.47
C GLN A 74 9.48 18.08 -16.55
N ILE A 75 8.76 18.04 -15.42
CA ILE A 75 7.32 17.78 -15.38
C ILE A 75 6.56 18.83 -16.20
N SER A 76 6.90 20.10 -16.03
CA SER A 76 6.25 21.21 -16.76
C SER A 76 6.47 21.10 -18.27
N ALA A 77 7.68 20.76 -18.70
CA ALA A 77 8.00 20.54 -20.10
C ALA A 77 7.21 19.34 -20.70
N LEU A 78 7.17 18.21 -19.98
CA LEU A 78 6.41 17.04 -20.42
C LEU A 78 4.90 17.30 -20.46
N LYS A 79 4.33 18.02 -19.49
CA LYS A 79 2.91 18.42 -19.51
C LYS A 79 2.60 19.30 -20.71
N SER A 80 3.49 20.25 -21.05
CA SER A 80 3.35 21.08 -22.26
C SER A 80 3.40 20.22 -23.52
N GLN A 81 4.31 19.27 -23.61
CA GLN A 81 4.40 18.34 -24.74
C GLN A 81 3.14 17.46 -24.86
N ASN A 82 2.62 16.94 -23.75
CA ASN A 82 1.40 16.15 -23.73
C ASN A 82 0.18 16.96 -24.21
N ASN A 83 0.08 18.22 -23.81
CA ASN A 83 -0.97 19.13 -24.29
C ASN A 83 -0.85 19.37 -25.80
N ALA A 84 0.36 19.52 -26.34
CA ALA A 84 0.57 19.67 -27.76
C ALA A 84 0.17 18.40 -28.55
N VAL A 85 0.49 17.21 -28.02
CA VAL A 85 0.06 15.93 -28.63
C VAL A 85 -1.47 15.80 -28.60
N GLN A 86 -2.10 16.17 -27.50
CA GLN A 86 -3.56 16.14 -27.38
C GLN A 86 -4.23 17.12 -28.37
N ALA A 87 -3.70 18.34 -28.51
CA ALA A 87 -4.19 19.29 -29.51
C ALA A 87 -4.07 18.72 -30.93
N ARG A 88 -2.93 18.07 -31.23
CA ARG A 88 -2.71 17.42 -32.54
C ARG A 88 -3.69 16.28 -32.80
N LEU A 89 -4.06 15.48 -31.80
CA LEU A 89 -5.11 14.48 -31.93
C LEU A 89 -6.47 15.08 -32.28
N ILE A 90 -6.83 16.19 -31.64
CA ILE A 90 -8.08 16.91 -31.91
C ILE A 90 -8.08 17.46 -33.35
N ASP A 91 -6.98 18.06 -33.78
CA ASP A 91 -6.86 18.62 -35.14
C ASP A 91 -6.86 17.51 -36.18
N LEU A 92 -6.22 16.39 -35.95
CA LEU A 92 -6.24 15.21 -36.83
C LEU A 92 -7.68 14.71 -37.04
N ARG A 93 -8.45 14.61 -35.94
CA ARG A 93 -9.87 14.22 -36.00
C ARG A 93 -10.68 15.19 -36.83
N ARG A 94 -10.52 16.50 -36.59
CA ARG A 94 -11.22 17.54 -37.35
C ARG A 94 -10.85 17.53 -38.85
N GLN A 95 -9.59 17.22 -39.15
CA GLN A 95 -9.14 17.08 -40.55
C GLN A 95 -9.79 15.87 -41.20
N TYR A 96 -9.81 14.73 -40.55
CA TYR A 96 -10.47 13.52 -41.01
C TYR A 96 -11.98 13.78 -41.30
N GLU A 97 -12.68 14.41 -40.37
CA GLU A 97 -14.10 14.76 -40.55
C GLU A 97 -14.33 15.63 -41.75
N ARG A 98 -13.49 16.66 -41.98
CA ARG A 98 -13.54 17.53 -43.17
C ARG A 98 -13.25 16.76 -44.47
N ASP A 99 -12.25 15.88 -44.45
CA ASP A 99 -11.87 15.09 -45.61
C ASP A 99 -13.01 14.14 -46.04
N VAL A 100 -13.66 13.50 -45.06
CA VAL A 100 -14.80 12.60 -45.29
C VAL A 100 -16.00 13.38 -45.81
N GLN A 101 -16.30 14.57 -45.24
CA GLN A 101 -17.39 15.44 -45.73
C GLN A 101 -17.17 15.91 -47.16
N SER A 102 -15.93 16.33 -47.49
CA SER A 102 -15.57 16.74 -48.85
C SER A 102 -15.73 15.57 -49.82
N LEU A 103 -15.25 14.38 -49.44
CA LEU A 103 -15.38 13.18 -50.26
C LEU A 103 -16.85 12.80 -50.52
N SER A 104 -17.68 12.88 -49.47
CA SER A 104 -19.11 12.63 -49.56
C SER A 104 -19.84 13.64 -50.50
N ALA A 105 -19.49 14.94 -50.39
CA ALA A 105 -20.04 15.97 -51.25
C ALA A 105 -19.66 15.77 -52.73
N ASP A 106 -18.39 15.39 -53.00
CA ASP A 106 -17.91 15.11 -54.38
C ASP A 106 -18.58 13.86 -54.94
N TYR A 107 -18.76 12.82 -54.16
CA TYR A 107 -19.50 11.62 -54.55
C TYR A 107 -20.95 11.95 -54.88
N THR A 108 -21.64 12.73 -54.03
CA THR A 108 -23.03 13.14 -54.25
C THR A 108 -23.16 13.90 -55.57
N LYS A 109 -22.26 14.88 -55.87
CA LYS A 109 -22.24 15.61 -57.14
C LYS A 109 -22.09 14.69 -58.34
N LYS A 110 -21.24 13.69 -58.28
CA LYS A 110 -20.99 12.74 -59.38
C LYS A 110 -22.21 11.86 -59.70
N ILE A 111 -22.94 11.40 -58.65
CA ILE A 111 -24.05 10.46 -58.84
C ILE A 111 -25.39 11.19 -59.15
N THR A 112 -25.57 12.47 -58.72
CA THR A 112 -26.86 13.16 -58.89
C THR A 112 -27.32 13.28 -60.34
N ASN A 113 -26.40 13.34 -61.32
CA ASN A 113 -26.70 13.55 -62.73
C ASN A 113 -26.46 12.29 -63.60
N VAL A 114 -26.24 11.11 -62.98
CA VAL A 114 -25.93 9.87 -63.70
C VAL A 114 -27.13 8.94 -63.70
N ILE A 115 -27.58 8.55 -64.91
CA ILE A 115 -28.68 7.61 -65.10
C ILE A 115 -28.22 6.17 -65.22
N ALA A 116 -26.96 5.95 -65.62
CA ALA A 116 -26.42 4.63 -65.88
C ALA A 116 -26.03 3.90 -64.54
N THR A 117 -26.67 2.77 -64.24
CA THR A 117 -26.47 1.98 -63.03
C THR A 117 -25.03 1.51 -62.87
N ALA A 118 -24.35 1.14 -64.00
CA ALA A 118 -22.94 0.72 -63.96
C ALA A 118 -21.98 1.80 -63.52
N THR A 119 -22.24 3.08 -63.92
CA THR A 119 -21.42 4.23 -63.48
C THR A 119 -21.65 4.54 -61.99
N ILE A 120 -22.88 4.45 -61.51
CA ILE A 120 -23.19 4.61 -60.09
C ILE A 120 -22.45 3.55 -59.25
N ALA A 121 -22.46 2.29 -59.68
CA ALA A 121 -21.76 1.20 -58.98
C ALA A 121 -20.25 1.48 -58.91
N TYR A 122 -19.62 1.92 -60.00
CA TYR A 122 -18.21 2.28 -60.04
C TYR A 122 -17.87 3.45 -59.07
N GLU A 123 -18.62 4.55 -59.12
CA GLU A 123 -18.38 5.68 -58.23
C GLU A 123 -18.63 5.35 -56.78
N THR A 124 -19.57 4.45 -56.46
CA THR A 124 -19.78 3.93 -55.11
C THR A 124 -18.58 3.12 -54.63
N GLN A 125 -18.03 2.26 -55.48
CA GLN A 125 -16.84 1.48 -55.13
C GLN A 125 -15.60 2.38 -54.93
N ASP A 126 -15.39 3.39 -55.78
CA ASP A 126 -14.29 4.36 -55.65
C ASP A 126 -14.43 5.19 -54.35
N TYR A 127 -15.64 5.63 -54.03
CA TYR A 127 -15.93 6.33 -52.77
C TYR A 127 -15.60 5.47 -51.57
N ASN A 128 -16.08 4.25 -51.54
CA ASN A 128 -15.83 3.34 -50.40
C ASN A 128 -14.34 3.07 -50.24
N LEU A 129 -13.60 2.82 -51.31
CA LEU A 129 -12.14 2.60 -51.29
C LEU A 129 -11.40 3.84 -50.74
N LYS A 130 -11.76 5.03 -51.23
CA LYS A 130 -11.16 6.30 -50.77
C LYS A 130 -11.46 6.57 -49.31
N THR A 131 -12.67 6.26 -48.84
CA THR A 131 -13.07 6.43 -47.46
C THR A 131 -12.27 5.46 -46.55
N GLU A 132 -12.17 4.20 -46.94
CA GLU A 132 -11.39 3.19 -46.20
C GLU A 132 -9.90 3.57 -46.11
N LEU A 133 -9.30 4.07 -47.18
CA LEU A 133 -7.90 4.49 -47.17
C LEU A 133 -7.68 5.70 -46.21
N ARG A 134 -8.60 6.65 -46.19
CA ARG A 134 -8.53 7.80 -45.27
C ARG A 134 -8.72 7.37 -43.82
N GLU A 135 -9.65 6.46 -43.57
CA GLU A 135 -9.89 5.92 -42.26
C GLU A 135 -8.65 5.16 -41.73
N LYS A 136 -8.07 4.30 -42.54
CA LYS A 136 -6.83 3.57 -42.17
C LYS A 136 -5.67 4.52 -41.89
N LYS A 137 -5.55 5.61 -42.66
CA LYS A 137 -4.52 6.63 -42.42
C LYS A 137 -4.76 7.33 -41.09
N TYR A 138 -6.00 7.78 -40.86
CA TYR A 138 -6.39 8.41 -39.60
C TYR A 138 -6.15 7.50 -38.39
N GLN A 139 -6.59 6.24 -38.45
CA GLN A 139 -6.42 5.28 -37.37
C GLN A 139 -4.94 5.07 -37.00
N ARG A 140 -4.06 4.95 -38.00
CA ARG A 140 -2.61 4.79 -37.76
C ARG A 140 -1.99 6.01 -37.06
N GLU A 141 -2.31 7.21 -37.56
CA GLU A 141 -1.79 8.45 -36.97
C GLU A 141 -2.36 8.69 -35.57
N ALA A 142 -3.64 8.43 -35.36
CA ALA A 142 -4.29 8.53 -34.06
C ALA A 142 -3.71 7.54 -33.03
N GLU A 143 -3.45 6.30 -33.47
CA GLU A 143 -2.81 5.29 -32.62
C GLU A 143 -1.40 5.70 -32.20
N MET A 144 -0.58 6.22 -33.12
CA MET A 144 0.78 6.70 -32.79
C MET A 144 0.74 7.86 -31.78
N LEU A 145 -0.12 8.85 -31.98
CA LEU A 145 -0.26 9.99 -31.09
C LEU A 145 -0.82 9.56 -29.71
N SER A 146 -1.76 8.63 -29.68
CA SER A 146 -2.32 8.07 -28.45
C SER A 146 -1.26 7.32 -27.63
N LYS A 147 -0.40 6.53 -28.26
CA LYS A 147 0.74 5.86 -27.61
C LYS A 147 1.75 6.88 -27.08
N GLN A 148 2.03 7.93 -27.85
CA GLN A 148 2.93 9.02 -27.42
C GLN A 148 2.36 9.74 -26.21
N LEU A 149 1.05 10.04 -26.20
CA LEU A 149 0.37 10.68 -25.09
C LEU A 149 0.37 9.81 -23.84
N ALA A 150 0.06 8.52 -23.99
CA ALA A 150 0.09 7.56 -22.86
C ALA A 150 1.50 7.45 -22.24
N GLY A 151 2.54 7.34 -23.06
CA GLY A 151 3.93 7.34 -22.59
C GLY A 151 4.32 8.64 -21.89
N GLY A 152 3.87 9.79 -22.41
CA GLY A 152 4.11 11.09 -21.79
C GLY A 152 3.40 11.26 -20.44
N ILE A 153 2.18 10.77 -20.30
CA ILE A 153 1.42 10.77 -19.03
C ILE A 153 2.13 9.88 -18.01
N GLU A 154 2.56 8.69 -18.41
CA GLU A 154 3.30 7.78 -17.54
C GLU A 154 4.65 8.39 -17.08
N ALA A 155 5.37 9.06 -17.99
CA ALA A 155 6.62 9.74 -17.65
C ALA A 155 6.40 10.85 -16.61
N VAL A 156 5.33 11.65 -16.72
CA VAL A 156 4.95 12.66 -15.72
C VAL A 156 4.66 12.00 -14.39
N ALA A 157 3.82 10.95 -14.37
CA ALA A 157 3.49 10.24 -13.14
C ALA A 157 4.72 9.64 -12.45
N ASN A 158 5.66 9.12 -13.22
CA ASN A 158 6.93 8.60 -12.69
C ASN A 158 7.78 9.72 -12.06
N LEU A 159 7.90 10.89 -12.71
CA LEU A 159 8.63 12.02 -12.14
C LEU A 159 7.94 12.59 -10.89
N GLU A 160 6.62 12.66 -10.87
CA GLU A 160 5.87 13.14 -9.70
C GLU A 160 6.11 12.28 -8.45
N ARG A 161 6.40 10.99 -8.62
CA ARG A 161 6.76 10.09 -7.51
C ARG A 161 8.08 10.47 -6.81
N PHE A 162 8.98 11.15 -7.51
CA PHE A 162 10.25 11.61 -6.94
C PHE A 162 10.18 13.02 -6.33
N VAL A 163 9.09 13.75 -6.58
CA VAL A 163 8.89 15.08 -6.00
C VAL A 163 8.27 14.94 -4.62
N SER A 164 9.05 15.28 -3.58
CA SER A 164 8.52 15.37 -2.22
C SER A 164 7.90 16.73 -1.94
N LYS A 165 6.87 16.77 -1.10
CA LYS A 165 6.45 17.99 -0.42
C LYS A 165 7.54 18.41 0.56
N GLU A 166 7.63 19.71 0.85
CA GLU A 166 8.59 20.21 1.83
C GLU A 166 8.36 19.58 3.21
N GLY A 167 9.43 19.04 3.80
CA GLY A 167 9.36 18.36 5.09
C GLY A 167 8.80 16.91 5.05
N TYR A 168 8.55 16.36 3.86
CA TYR A 168 8.02 14.99 3.69
C TYR A 168 8.85 14.16 2.72
N THR A 169 8.76 12.84 2.84
CA THR A 169 9.37 11.91 1.87
C THR A 169 8.65 11.94 0.53
N SER A 170 9.39 11.65 -0.56
CA SER A 170 8.77 11.34 -1.85
C SER A 170 7.95 10.04 -1.74
N TYR A 171 7.08 9.79 -2.71
CA TYR A 171 6.33 8.52 -2.77
C TYR A 171 7.27 7.31 -2.83
N GLU A 172 8.33 7.39 -3.62
CA GLU A 172 9.33 6.34 -3.77
C GLU A 172 10.07 6.06 -2.44
N ASP A 173 10.50 7.11 -1.73
CA ASP A 173 11.18 6.98 -0.44
C ASP A 173 10.21 6.50 0.65
N THR A 174 8.95 6.89 0.56
CA THR A 174 7.88 6.38 1.44
C THR A 174 7.71 4.89 1.27
N LEU A 175 7.63 4.37 0.03
CA LEU A 175 7.57 2.93 -0.24
C LEU A 175 8.78 2.18 0.28
N LYS A 176 10.00 2.72 0.07
CA LYS A 176 11.24 2.10 0.59
C LYS A 176 11.22 2.01 2.11
N ARG A 177 10.85 3.11 2.79
CA ARG A 177 10.76 3.14 4.25
C ARG A 177 9.71 2.16 4.76
N PHE A 178 8.56 2.08 4.10
CA PHE A 178 7.50 1.14 4.45
C PHE A 178 7.96 -0.32 4.23
N ALA A 179 8.66 -0.61 3.15
CA ALA A 179 9.23 -1.94 2.89
C ALA A 179 10.25 -2.37 3.96
N LEU A 180 11.05 -1.44 4.49
CA LEU A 180 11.96 -1.72 5.62
C LEU A 180 11.18 -2.08 6.88
N ILE A 181 10.11 -1.36 7.22
CA ILE A 181 9.24 -1.67 8.35
C ILE A 181 8.63 -3.08 8.19
N VAL A 182 8.07 -3.39 7.02
CA VAL A 182 7.52 -4.71 6.71
C VAL A 182 8.56 -5.81 6.90
N ASN A 183 9.79 -5.59 6.47
CA ASN A 183 10.86 -6.57 6.63
C ASN A 183 11.24 -6.78 8.10
N GLU A 184 11.36 -5.71 8.88
CA GLU A 184 11.64 -5.79 10.32
C GLU A 184 10.54 -6.54 11.08
N VAL A 185 9.27 -6.25 10.78
CA VAL A 185 8.12 -6.98 11.34
C VAL A 185 8.18 -8.48 10.98
N LYS A 186 8.49 -8.81 9.71
CA LYS A 186 8.68 -10.22 9.30
C LYS A 186 9.78 -10.92 10.11
N GLN A 187 10.91 -10.27 10.30
CA GLN A 187 12.01 -10.84 11.09
C GLN A 187 11.61 -11.05 12.55
N ALA A 188 10.90 -10.08 13.14
CA ALA A 188 10.38 -10.22 14.50
C ALA A 188 9.38 -11.38 14.63
N CYS A 189 8.47 -11.54 13.65
CA CYS A 189 7.55 -12.69 13.61
C CYS A 189 8.30 -14.02 13.52
N MET A 190 9.32 -14.11 12.66
CA MET A 190 10.13 -15.32 12.53
C MET A 190 10.86 -15.65 13.82
N PHE A 191 11.47 -14.66 14.47
CA PHE A 191 12.18 -14.85 15.73
C PHE A 191 11.27 -15.37 16.85
N VAL A 192 10.08 -14.79 17.00
CA VAL A 192 9.10 -15.25 18.02
C VAL A 192 8.59 -16.65 17.68
N ALA A 193 8.29 -16.92 16.41
CA ALA A 193 7.84 -18.23 15.96
C ALA A 193 8.89 -19.32 16.24
N GLU A 194 10.16 -19.07 15.93
CA GLU A 194 11.27 -19.98 16.18
C GLU A 194 11.43 -20.27 17.68
N LYS A 195 11.34 -19.22 18.53
CA LYS A 195 11.38 -19.36 19.99
C LYS A 195 10.30 -20.31 20.54
N HIS A 196 9.14 -20.35 19.89
CA HIS A 196 8.01 -21.23 20.26
C HIS A 196 7.97 -22.54 19.47
N GLY A 197 8.96 -22.81 18.61
CA GLY A 197 9.00 -24.02 17.77
C GLY A 197 7.90 -24.06 16.71
N MET A 198 7.40 -22.91 16.29
CA MET A 198 6.38 -22.78 15.24
C MET A 198 7.05 -22.85 13.87
N SER A 199 6.54 -23.68 12.98
CA SER A 199 7.06 -23.83 11.61
C SER A 199 6.38 -22.87 10.62
N VAL A 200 5.19 -22.36 10.96
CA VAL A 200 4.38 -21.50 10.10
C VAL A 200 3.83 -20.33 10.91
N VAL A 201 3.88 -19.13 10.34
CA VAL A 201 3.18 -17.94 10.84
C VAL A 201 2.22 -17.46 9.76
N MET A 202 0.97 -17.27 10.14
CA MET A 202 -0.09 -16.83 9.24
C MET A 202 -0.60 -15.43 9.61
N ASN A 203 -1.02 -14.67 8.62
CA ASN A 203 -1.56 -13.33 8.82
C ASN A 203 -3.08 -13.37 9.04
N SER A 204 -3.57 -12.82 10.14
CA SER A 204 -5.00 -12.72 10.51
C SER A 204 -5.59 -11.33 10.31
N SER A 205 -4.88 -10.40 9.69
CA SER A 205 -5.34 -9.01 9.56
C SER A 205 -6.70 -8.88 8.86
N SER A 206 -7.04 -9.81 7.96
CA SER A 206 -8.34 -9.83 7.27
C SER A 206 -9.53 -9.97 8.22
N ASP A 207 -9.37 -10.71 9.32
CA ASP A 207 -10.47 -10.94 10.27
C ASP A 207 -10.79 -9.69 11.09
N ARG A 208 -9.76 -8.92 11.45
CA ARG A 208 -9.93 -7.65 12.15
C ARG A 208 -10.57 -6.60 11.25
N LEU A 209 -10.12 -6.53 9.99
CA LEU A 209 -10.68 -5.63 8.98
C LEU A 209 -12.19 -5.85 8.80
N ALA A 210 -12.62 -7.12 8.67
CA ALA A 210 -14.02 -7.47 8.56
C ALA A 210 -14.83 -7.05 9.80
N LYS A 211 -14.27 -7.25 11.01
CA LYS A 211 -14.90 -6.85 12.27
C LYS A 211 -14.96 -5.32 12.44
N SER A 212 -13.95 -4.58 11.97
CA SER A 212 -13.91 -3.11 12.06
C SER A 212 -14.91 -2.45 11.11
N LEU A 213 -15.10 -2.99 9.92
CA LEU A 213 -16.10 -2.51 8.96
C LEU A 213 -17.54 -2.62 9.50
N LEU A 214 -17.79 -3.60 10.38
CA LEU A 214 -19.10 -3.77 11.04
C LEU A 214 -19.31 -2.79 12.21
N LYS A 215 -18.25 -2.17 12.72
CA LYS A 215 -18.28 -1.24 13.87
C LYS A 215 -17.95 0.20 13.48
N GLN A 216 -18.14 0.57 12.22
CA GLN A 216 -17.87 1.93 11.77
C GLN A 216 -18.82 2.89 12.50
N GLN A 217 -18.36 3.37 13.66
CA GLN A 217 -18.93 4.49 14.37
C GLN A 217 -18.32 5.77 13.79
N ASP A 218 -19.17 6.76 13.50
CA ASP A 218 -18.78 8.12 13.10
C ASP A 218 -17.82 8.73 14.13
N SER A 219 -16.55 8.40 14.04
CA SER A 219 -15.51 9.06 14.80
C SER A 219 -15.05 10.25 13.98
N ASN A 220 -15.28 11.46 14.46
CA ASN A 220 -14.60 12.65 14.00
C ASN A 220 -13.10 12.50 14.33
N LEU A 221 -12.39 11.76 13.46
CA LEU A 221 -10.96 11.55 13.59
C LEU A 221 -10.28 12.90 13.40
N ASN A 222 -9.53 13.34 14.40
CA ASN A 222 -8.71 14.53 14.28
C ASN A 222 -7.57 14.26 13.28
N PRO A 223 -7.52 14.92 12.13
CA PRO A 223 -6.47 14.70 11.12
C PRO A 223 -5.06 15.06 11.62
N GLU A 224 -4.94 15.79 12.71
CA GLU A 224 -3.66 16.15 13.35
C GLU A 224 -3.18 15.09 14.35
N PHE A 225 -3.96 14.02 14.54
CA PHE A 225 -3.58 12.95 15.45
C PHE A 225 -2.26 12.31 15.00
N SER A 226 -1.25 12.33 15.86
CA SER A 226 0.08 11.80 15.57
C SER A 226 0.36 10.56 16.41
N TYR A 227 0.69 9.44 15.78
CA TYR A 227 1.16 8.22 16.45
C TYR A 227 2.38 8.48 17.35
N ARG A 228 3.17 9.51 17.03
CA ARG A 228 4.29 9.96 17.86
C ARG A 228 3.86 10.31 19.29
N SER A 229 2.70 10.93 19.48
CA SER A 229 2.19 11.30 20.81
C SER A 229 1.85 10.08 21.66
N ILE A 230 1.56 8.92 21.04
CA ILE A 230 1.30 7.67 21.73
C ILE A 230 2.60 7.07 22.26
N LEU A 231 3.60 6.90 21.40
CA LEU A 231 4.83 6.16 21.75
C LEU A 231 5.85 6.98 22.51
N PHE A 232 5.93 8.29 22.22
CA PHE A 232 6.95 9.18 22.75
C PHE A 232 6.35 10.35 23.53
N SER A 233 5.22 10.14 24.21
CA SER A 233 4.66 11.13 25.12
C SER A 233 5.71 11.52 26.15
N GLN A 234 6.01 12.81 26.24
CA GLN A 234 6.95 13.33 27.25
C GLN A 234 6.34 13.38 28.66
N TYR A 235 5.04 13.14 28.78
CA TYR A 235 4.37 13.09 30.05
C TYR A 235 4.69 11.76 30.74
N VAL A 236 5.57 11.83 31.71
CA VAL A 236 5.76 10.76 32.69
C VAL A 236 4.88 11.10 33.86
N PRO A 237 3.86 10.27 34.19
CA PRO A 237 3.05 10.56 35.37
C PRO A 237 3.95 10.70 36.59
N PRO A 238 3.93 11.83 37.29
CA PRO A 238 4.76 11.99 38.49
C PRO A 238 4.31 10.98 39.55
N HIS A 239 5.25 10.17 40.02
CA HIS A 239 5.01 9.21 41.11
C HIS A 239 3.96 8.13 40.80
N GLU A 240 4.17 7.32 39.77
CA GLU A 240 3.27 6.22 39.40
C GLU A 240 2.79 5.34 40.56
N ASN A 241 3.59 5.23 41.63
CA ASN A 241 3.27 4.44 42.82
C ASN A 241 2.60 5.22 43.97
N HIS A 242 2.33 6.51 43.78
CA HIS A 242 1.74 7.29 44.85
C HIS A 242 0.20 7.23 44.79
N PRO A 243 -0.50 6.86 45.90
CA PRO A 243 -1.95 6.61 45.89
C PRO A 243 -2.79 7.82 45.43
N GLN A 244 -2.31 9.05 45.65
CA GLN A 244 -3.00 10.28 45.25
C GLN A 244 -3.05 10.47 43.72
N PHE A 245 -2.10 9.88 42.98
CA PHE A 245 -2.01 10.02 41.52
C PHE A 245 -2.51 8.81 40.76
N LYS A 246 -3.00 7.77 41.45
CA LYS A 246 -3.43 6.51 40.84
C LYS A 246 -4.46 6.72 39.73
N ASN A 247 -5.43 7.62 39.92
CA ASN A 247 -6.45 7.89 38.91
C ASN A 247 -5.82 8.58 37.69
N ALA A 248 -4.99 9.61 37.90
CA ALA A 248 -4.31 10.30 36.79
C ALA A 248 -3.39 9.38 35.99
N VAL A 249 -2.73 8.41 36.64
CA VAL A 249 -1.90 7.38 35.97
C VAL A 249 -2.78 6.43 35.18
N ASN A 250 -3.89 5.95 35.73
CA ASN A 250 -4.82 5.10 35.03
C ASN A 250 -5.44 5.80 33.81
N ASP A 251 -5.85 7.06 33.97
CA ASP A 251 -6.40 7.88 32.88
C ASP A 251 -5.37 8.08 31.77
N TYR A 252 -4.11 8.27 32.10
CA TYR A 252 -3.02 8.39 31.14
C TYR A 252 -2.86 7.13 30.29
N TYR A 253 -2.79 5.94 30.90
CA TYR A 253 -2.65 4.70 30.16
C TYR A 253 -3.94 4.32 29.41
N SER A 254 -5.11 4.65 29.94
CA SER A 254 -6.37 4.49 29.21
C SER A 254 -6.37 5.34 27.93
N ASN A 255 -5.94 6.59 28.02
CA ASN A 255 -5.82 7.47 26.86
C ASN A 255 -4.83 6.94 25.81
N ILE A 256 -3.71 6.31 26.22
CA ILE A 256 -2.78 5.64 25.29
C ILE A 256 -3.49 4.54 24.52
N VAL A 257 -4.25 3.68 25.21
CA VAL A 257 -5.00 2.58 24.60
C VAL A 257 -6.05 3.12 23.62
N ASP A 258 -6.82 4.11 24.02
CA ASP A 258 -7.87 4.71 23.19
C ASP A 258 -7.27 5.40 21.94
N ASN A 259 -6.21 6.14 22.11
CA ASN A 259 -5.48 6.76 21.01
C ASN A 259 -4.86 5.71 20.07
N THR A 260 -4.40 4.58 20.60
CA THR A 260 -3.91 3.45 19.78
C THR A 260 -5.03 2.85 18.95
N ARG A 261 -6.22 2.70 19.52
CA ARG A 261 -7.41 2.24 18.76
C ARG A 261 -7.76 3.20 17.63
N ILE A 262 -7.73 4.52 17.92
CA ILE A 262 -7.97 5.55 16.90
C ILE A 262 -6.92 5.45 15.78
N TRP A 263 -5.64 5.32 16.13
CA TRP A 263 -4.59 5.15 15.13
C TRP A 263 -4.82 3.92 14.22
N LEU A 264 -5.22 2.80 14.80
CA LEU A 264 -5.53 1.58 14.04
C LEU A 264 -6.76 1.72 13.13
N GLN A 265 -7.62 2.73 13.32
CA GLN A 265 -8.74 3.01 12.39
C GLN A 265 -8.27 3.54 11.03
N PHE A 266 -7.06 4.13 10.95
CA PHE A 266 -6.44 4.51 9.69
C PHE A 266 -5.89 3.32 8.88
N GLU A 267 -6.01 2.10 9.41
CA GLU A 267 -5.47 0.90 8.75
C GLU A 267 -5.88 0.80 7.30
N ASN A 268 -7.17 0.95 6.99
CA ASN A 268 -7.67 0.80 5.63
C ASN A 268 -7.03 1.80 4.66
N GLU A 269 -6.85 3.05 5.08
CA GLU A 269 -6.23 4.09 4.26
C GLU A 269 -4.75 3.79 4.01
N ILE A 270 -4.01 3.50 5.09
CA ILE A 270 -2.57 3.25 5.02
C ILE A 270 -2.27 1.95 4.28
N ILE A 271 -2.98 0.88 4.59
CA ILE A 271 -2.73 -0.45 4.01
C ILE A 271 -3.07 -0.49 2.52
N ASN A 272 -4.13 0.19 2.07
CA ASN A 272 -4.48 0.27 0.65
C ASN A 272 -3.39 0.95 -0.17
N ASP A 273 -2.76 2.00 0.36
CA ASP A 273 -1.67 2.70 -0.32
C ASP A 273 -0.40 1.83 -0.45
N PHE A 274 -0.20 0.86 0.46
CA PHE A 274 0.99 -0.01 0.51
C PHE A 274 0.70 -1.49 0.26
N TYR A 275 -0.47 -1.83 -0.26
CA TYR A 275 -0.89 -3.21 -0.48
C TYR A 275 0.10 -4.05 -1.29
N SER A 276 0.86 -3.42 -2.19
CA SER A 276 1.86 -4.11 -3.03
C SER A 276 3.06 -4.65 -2.27
N VAL A 277 3.38 -4.10 -1.10
CA VAL A 277 4.55 -4.51 -0.28
C VAL A 277 4.18 -5.38 0.92
N LEU A 278 2.89 -5.54 1.21
CA LEU A 278 2.40 -6.34 2.33
C LEU A 278 2.26 -7.84 1.97
N PRO A 279 2.52 -8.75 2.91
CA PRO A 279 2.28 -10.16 2.70
C PRO A 279 0.78 -10.42 2.60
N ARG A 280 0.39 -11.22 1.61
CA ARG A 280 -0.99 -11.70 1.44
C ARG A 280 -1.16 -13.01 2.17
N GLY A 281 -2.24 -13.15 2.90
CA GLY A 281 -2.59 -14.39 3.58
C GLY A 281 -3.95 -14.24 4.25
N SER A 282 -4.67 -15.34 4.37
CA SER A 282 -5.91 -15.41 5.13
C SER A 282 -5.89 -16.65 6.00
N ILE A 283 -6.39 -16.51 7.22
CA ILE A 283 -6.65 -17.62 8.13
C ILE A 283 -8.14 -17.78 8.26
N ILE A 284 -8.59 -19.03 8.24
CA ILE A 284 -10.01 -19.33 8.47
C ILE A 284 -10.26 -19.63 9.94
N SER A 285 -9.34 -20.34 10.61
CA SER A 285 -9.50 -20.70 12.04
C SER A 285 -8.25 -21.41 12.59
N GLY A 286 -7.97 -21.25 13.89
CA GLY A 286 -6.94 -21.99 14.64
C GLY A 286 -5.57 -21.29 14.70
N GLY A 287 -4.65 -21.84 15.51
CA GLY A 287 -3.30 -21.32 15.75
C GLY A 287 -3.17 -20.50 17.03
N SER A 288 -1.90 -20.22 17.44
CA SER A 288 -1.57 -19.40 18.61
C SER A 288 -1.34 -17.95 18.20
N ASN A 289 -2.10 -17.02 18.76
CA ASN A 289 -1.90 -15.58 18.52
C ASN A 289 -0.61 -15.12 19.22
N ILE A 290 0.39 -14.72 18.43
CA ILE A 290 1.67 -14.18 18.90
C ILE A 290 1.84 -12.69 18.62
N THR A 291 0.79 -11.98 18.19
CA THR A 291 0.84 -10.55 17.85
C THR A 291 1.39 -9.71 18.98
N SER A 292 0.87 -9.91 20.20
CA SER A 292 1.31 -9.16 21.40
C SER A 292 2.80 -9.36 21.68
N GLU A 293 3.31 -10.61 21.58
CA GLU A 293 4.71 -10.92 21.86
C GLU A 293 5.64 -10.35 20.77
N VAL A 294 5.24 -10.41 19.50
CA VAL A 294 5.99 -9.78 18.39
C VAL A 294 6.05 -8.27 18.58
N LEU A 295 4.93 -7.64 18.95
CA LEU A 295 4.88 -6.21 19.20
C LEU A 295 5.76 -5.79 20.38
N ALA A 296 5.74 -6.56 21.48
CA ALA A 296 6.61 -6.34 22.64
C ALA A 296 8.09 -6.42 22.26
N LEU A 297 8.46 -7.39 21.40
CA LEU A 297 9.83 -7.51 20.89
C LEU A 297 10.24 -6.27 20.08
N ILE A 298 9.42 -5.82 19.14
CA ILE A 298 9.67 -4.62 18.34
C ILE A 298 9.83 -3.39 19.24
N PHE A 299 8.92 -3.19 20.20
CA PHE A 299 8.98 -2.06 21.12
C PHE A 299 10.26 -2.09 21.97
N LYS A 300 10.68 -3.27 22.42
CA LYS A 300 11.94 -3.43 23.16
C LYS A 300 13.16 -3.07 22.29
N GLN A 301 13.21 -3.50 21.04
CA GLN A 301 14.28 -3.16 20.10
C GLN A 301 14.39 -1.66 19.87
N HIS A 302 13.24 -0.97 19.81
CA HIS A 302 13.15 0.48 19.63
C HIS A 302 13.17 1.29 20.93
N LYS A 303 13.43 0.63 22.09
CA LYS A 303 13.54 1.25 23.41
C LYS A 303 12.30 2.06 23.81
N ILE A 304 11.11 1.61 23.44
CA ILE A 304 9.84 2.19 23.89
C ILE A 304 9.68 1.94 25.40
N ASN A 305 9.11 2.90 26.10
CA ASN A 305 8.85 2.80 27.53
C ASN A 305 8.07 1.52 27.86
N GLU A 306 8.52 0.74 28.86
CA GLU A 306 7.95 -0.58 29.17
C GLU A 306 6.47 -0.50 29.57
N ASN A 307 6.04 0.54 30.30
CA ASN A 307 4.64 0.71 30.70
C ASN A 307 3.74 1.05 29.50
N VAL A 308 4.24 1.90 28.58
CA VAL A 308 3.55 2.20 27.33
C VAL A 308 3.48 0.95 26.44
N SER A 309 4.59 0.23 26.31
CA SER A 309 4.65 -1.04 25.59
C SER A 309 3.61 -2.02 26.14
N LYS A 310 3.59 -2.21 27.46
CA LYS A 310 2.64 -3.10 28.13
C LYS A 310 1.20 -2.69 27.89
N ALA A 311 0.87 -1.41 28.09
CA ALA A 311 -0.51 -0.91 27.87
C ALA A 311 -1.02 -1.20 26.46
N ILE A 312 -0.16 -1.06 25.45
CA ILE A 312 -0.50 -1.32 24.06
C ILE A 312 -0.56 -2.83 23.78
N THR A 313 0.43 -3.62 24.23
CA THR A 313 0.48 -5.06 23.97
C THR A 313 -0.66 -5.83 24.65
N ASP A 314 -1.05 -5.42 25.86
CA ASP A 314 -2.18 -6.00 26.59
C ASP A 314 -3.51 -5.83 25.83
N MET A 315 -3.65 -4.78 25.02
CA MET A 315 -4.80 -4.60 24.15
C MET A 315 -4.92 -5.74 23.12
N PHE A 316 -3.81 -6.30 22.65
CA PHE A 316 -3.78 -7.39 21.65
C PHE A 316 -3.89 -8.80 22.26
N LEU A 317 -3.84 -8.93 23.58
CA LEU A 317 -4.08 -10.23 24.25
C LEU A 317 -5.56 -10.61 24.28
N ASN A 318 -6.44 -9.63 24.21
CA ASN A 318 -7.90 -9.82 24.31
C ASN A 318 -8.61 -9.79 22.94
N TYR A 319 -7.84 -9.81 21.86
CA TYR A 319 -8.31 -9.93 20.49
C TYR A 319 -8.07 -11.37 20.02
#